data_a5d7d26ead368042c714c34e1cc245f9
#
_entry.id   a5d7d26ead368042c714c34e1cc245f9
#
_cell.length_a   1.000
_cell.length_b   1.000
_cell.length_c   1.000
_cell.angle_alpha   90.00
_cell.angle_beta   90.00
_cell.angle_gamma   90.00
#
_symmetry.space_group_name_H-M   'P 1'
#
loop_
_entity.id
_entity.type
_entity.pdbx_description
1 polymer ?
#
loop_
_entity_poly.entity_id
_entity_poly.type
_entity_poly.pdbx_seq_one_letter_code
_entity_poly.pdbx_strand_id
1 'polypeptide(L)'
;MRIAGLPELRTRDRRIALMGGAFDPIHVGHLWICQEAVRICALDRVFLLPSYDPPHKASCSAPFSDRLRMLQTALNTVTAPEQALVSPCDIERGLGGPSYSFRTAEAVREVWGQDKWLAFILGTDSLAELHTWRNVERFVELCDALLVATRPGHPSHCPVESAREKLIPVGEVPFAVSSTKIRERLKRGYPIRYMVPGSVEDYIQRKGLYAGYHRER
;
A
#
# COMPACT_ATOMS: atom_id res chain seq x y z
N MET A 1 2.39 5.06 23.95
CA MET A 1 1.21 4.15 23.79
C MET A 1 1.55 3.09 22.74
N ARG A 2 1.18 1.82 22.93
CA ARG A 2 1.37 0.79 21.89
C ARG A 2 0.06 0.58 21.15
N ILE A 3 0.06 0.74 19.83
CA ILE A 3 -1.10 0.44 18.99
C ILE A 3 -0.86 -0.92 18.34
N ALA A 4 -1.82 -1.82 18.46
CA ALA A 4 -1.73 -3.15 17.88
C ALA A 4 -1.52 -3.06 16.36
N GLY A 5 -0.55 -3.81 15.84
CA GLY A 5 -0.23 -3.83 14.41
C GLY A 5 0.73 -2.73 13.94
N LEU A 6 1.04 -1.72 14.77
CA LEU A 6 2.05 -0.72 14.44
C LEU A 6 3.44 -1.23 14.85
N PRO A 7 4.37 -1.44 13.91
CA PRO A 7 5.70 -1.92 14.23
C PRO A 7 6.53 -0.84 14.93
N GLU A 8 7.49 -1.29 15.74
CA GLU A 8 8.51 -0.40 16.30
C GLU A 8 9.47 0.06 15.20
N LEU A 9 9.80 1.36 15.20
CA LEU A 9 10.81 1.90 14.31
C LEU A 9 12.21 1.52 14.78
N ARG A 10 13.13 1.34 13.83
CA ARG A 10 14.55 1.28 14.14
C ARG A 10 15.02 2.67 14.57
N THR A 11 16.04 2.71 15.42
CA THR A 11 16.60 3.98 15.93
C THR A 11 16.99 4.96 14.82
N ARG A 12 17.39 4.42 13.66
CA ARG A 12 17.81 5.19 12.48
C ARG A 12 16.66 5.64 11.57
N ASP A 13 15.46 5.06 11.71
CA ASP A 13 14.34 5.39 10.83
C ASP A 13 13.88 6.84 11.07
N ARG A 14 14.14 7.72 10.11
CA ARG A 14 13.79 9.16 10.14
C ARG A 14 12.83 9.54 9.05
N ARG A 15 12.96 8.92 7.86
CA ARG A 15 12.13 9.21 6.68
C ARG A 15 11.30 7.98 6.34
N ILE A 16 9.99 8.11 6.54
CA ILE A 16 9.07 6.98 6.49
C ILE A 16 7.95 7.29 5.53
N ALA A 17 7.54 6.30 4.74
CA ALA A 17 6.34 6.41 3.95
C ALA A 17 5.34 5.29 4.28
N LEU A 18 4.07 5.61 4.16
CA LEU A 18 2.95 4.69 4.29
C LEU A 18 2.28 4.53 2.93
N MET A 19 1.93 3.31 2.57
CA MET A 19 1.14 3.02 1.37
C MET A 19 -0.09 2.22 1.79
N GLY A 20 -1.23 2.89 1.80
CA GLY A 20 -2.53 2.26 2.05
C GLY A 20 -3.08 1.59 0.79
N GLY A 21 -3.80 0.49 0.96
CA GLY A 21 -4.45 -0.16 -0.18
C GLY A 21 -5.17 -1.45 0.20
N ALA A 22 -6.02 -1.92 -0.70
CA ALA A 22 -6.68 -3.22 -0.51
C ALA A 22 -5.67 -4.39 -0.57
N PHE A 23 -4.66 -4.30 -1.45
CA PHE A 23 -3.70 -5.36 -1.74
C PHE A 23 -4.37 -6.72 -2.00
N ASP A 24 -5.33 -6.73 -2.91
CA ASP A 24 -6.26 -7.83 -3.17
C ASP A 24 -6.12 -8.41 -4.60
N PRO A 25 -4.96 -9.02 -4.96
CA PRO A 25 -3.72 -9.21 -4.19
C PRO A 25 -2.70 -8.06 -4.32
N ILE A 26 -1.63 -8.12 -3.51
CA ILE A 26 -0.39 -7.39 -3.79
C ILE A 26 0.20 -7.84 -5.13
N HIS A 27 0.84 -6.91 -5.85
CA HIS A 27 1.44 -7.18 -7.14
C HIS A 27 2.74 -6.40 -7.38
N VAL A 28 3.47 -6.76 -8.43
CA VAL A 28 4.78 -6.17 -8.75
C VAL A 28 4.74 -4.65 -8.91
N GLY A 29 3.61 -4.08 -9.37
CA GLY A 29 3.43 -2.63 -9.46
C GLY A 29 3.48 -1.91 -8.10
N HIS A 30 2.91 -2.50 -7.06
CA HIS A 30 3.01 -1.95 -5.69
C HIS A 30 4.47 -1.95 -5.21
N LEU A 31 5.19 -3.06 -5.44
CA LEU A 31 6.58 -3.20 -5.01
C LEU A 31 7.49 -2.26 -5.77
N TRP A 32 7.26 -2.08 -7.07
CA TRP A 32 7.98 -1.11 -7.91
C TRP A 32 7.84 0.32 -7.36
N ILE A 33 6.61 0.75 -7.06
CA ILE A 33 6.35 2.08 -6.50
C ILE A 33 7.08 2.27 -5.18
N CYS A 34 7.05 1.28 -4.28
CA CYS A 34 7.78 1.35 -3.01
C CYS A 34 9.28 1.53 -3.24
N GLN A 35 9.86 0.79 -4.18
CA GLN A 35 11.29 0.88 -4.50
C GLN A 35 11.66 2.25 -5.08
N GLU A 36 10.85 2.79 -5.99
CA GLU A 36 11.09 4.12 -6.54
C GLU A 36 10.91 5.22 -5.48
N ALA A 37 9.92 5.11 -4.60
CA ALA A 37 9.75 6.03 -3.49
C ALA A 37 10.97 6.03 -2.55
N VAL A 38 11.50 4.85 -2.21
CA VAL A 38 12.73 4.71 -1.42
C VAL A 38 13.89 5.41 -2.11
N ARG A 39 14.07 5.17 -3.42
CA ARG A 39 15.19 5.73 -4.18
C ARG A 39 15.10 7.25 -4.31
N ILE A 40 13.93 7.78 -4.65
CA ILE A 40 13.73 9.21 -4.96
C ILE A 40 13.72 10.05 -3.69
N CYS A 41 13.07 9.56 -2.62
CA CYS A 41 12.90 10.31 -1.38
C CYS A 41 13.89 9.91 -0.28
N ALA A 42 14.88 9.04 -0.58
CA ALA A 42 15.83 8.52 0.40
C ALA A 42 15.12 8.03 1.68
N LEU A 43 14.09 7.19 1.51
CA LEU A 43 13.31 6.67 2.63
C LEU A 43 14.08 5.60 3.38
N ASP A 44 14.01 5.64 4.70
CA ASP A 44 14.53 4.57 5.55
C ASP A 44 13.57 3.38 5.57
N ARG A 45 12.25 3.64 5.40
CA ARG A 45 11.23 2.61 5.43
C ARG A 45 9.94 2.98 4.72
N VAL A 46 9.33 1.97 4.10
CA VAL A 46 7.96 2.02 3.58
C VAL A 46 7.12 0.96 4.30
N PHE A 47 5.94 1.34 4.78
CA PHE A 47 4.98 0.40 5.35
C PHE A 47 3.78 0.24 4.42
N LEU A 48 3.44 -1.03 4.09
CA LEU A 48 2.24 -1.39 3.35
C LEU A 48 1.09 -1.66 4.33
N LEU A 49 0.03 -0.89 4.22
CA LEU A 49 -1.13 -0.90 5.12
C LEU A 49 -2.32 -1.54 4.41
N PRO A 50 -2.60 -2.84 4.62
CA PRO A 50 -3.80 -3.44 4.05
C PRO A 50 -5.04 -2.85 4.73
N SER A 51 -5.95 -2.29 3.93
CA SER A 51 -7.21 -1.72 4.44
C SER A 51 -8.01 -2.79 5.18
N TYR A 52 -8.34 -2.55 6.45
CA TYR A 52 -9.12 -3.47 7.26
C TYR A 52 -10.60 -3.42 6.88
N ASP A 53 -11.16 -2.22 6.87
CA ASP A 53 -12.54 -1.93 6.49
C ASP A 53 -12.56 -0.72 5.53
N PRO A 54 -12.38 -0.95 4.20
CA PRO A 54 -12.26 0.13 3.22
C PRO A 54 -13.59 0.86 3.03
N PRO A 55 -13.67 2.19 3.31
CA PRO A 55 -14.93 2.94 3.31
C PRO A 55 -15.53 3.17 1.91
N HIS A 56 -14.72 3.08 0.85
CA HIS A 56 -15.12 3.42 -0.51
C HIS A 56 -15.20 2.21 -1.46
N LYS A 57 -14.98 0.99 -0.98
CA LYS A 57 -15.00 -0.21 -1.83
C LYS A 57 -16.01 -1.21 -1.30
N ALA A 58 -16.76 -1.82 -2.22
CA ALA A 58 -17.38 -3.11 -1.97
C ALA A 58 -16.31 -4.05 -1.36
N SER A 59 -16.73 -4.96 -0.48
CA SER A 59 -15.85 -5.89 0.24
C SER A 59 -14.72 -6.42 -0.65
N CYS A 60 -13.50 -6.48 -0.10
CA CYS A 60 -12.38 -7.14 -0.77
C CYS A 60 -12.75 -8.58 -1.12
N SER A 61 -12.23 -9.10 -2.23
CA SER A 61 -12.52 -10.48 -2.67
C SER A 61 -11.84 -11.50 -1.76
N ALA A 62 -10.65 -11.18 -1.22
CA ALA A 62 -9.98 -11.99 -0.23
C ALA A 62 -10.15 -11.41 1.19
N PRO A 63 -10.29 -12.26 2.23
CA PRO A 63 -10.29 -11.84 3.62
C PRO A 63 -9.05 -11.02 4.00
N PHE A 64 -9.17 -10.15 5.00
CA PHE A 64 -8.04 -9.34 5.50
C PHE A 64 -6.82 -10.20 5.87
N SER A 65 -7.04 -11.32 6.55
CA SER A 65 -5.97 -12.24 6.95
C SER A 65 -5.17 -12.78 5.76
N ASP A 66 -5.84 -13.11 4.66
CA ASP A 66 -5.18 -13.60 3.45
C ASP A 66 -4.44 -12.48 2.74
N ARG A 67 -5.01 -11.26 2.68
CA ARG A 67 -4.35 -10.08 2.10
C ARG A 67 -3.09 -9.70 2.88
N LEU A 68 -3.17 -9.68 4.21
CA LEU A 68 -2.00 -9.47 5.08
C LEU A 68 -0.96 -10.57 4.89
N ARG A 69 -1.39 -11.83 4.77
CA ARG A 69 -0.47 -12.96 4.55
C ARG A 69 0.22 -12.88 3.20
N MET A 70 -0.48 -12.46 2.15
CA MET A 70 0.12 -12.21 0.83
C MET A 70 1.18 -11.11 0.88
N LEU A 71 0.95 -10.01 1.63
CA LEU A 71 1.96 -8.98 1.88
C LEU A 71 3.19 -9.55 2.58
N GLN A 72 3.00 -10.28 3.68
CA GLN A 72 4.09 -10.91 4.43
C GLN A 72 4.90 -11.86 3.53
N THR A 73 4.23 -12.69 2.76
CA THR A 73 4.86 -13.67 1.88
C THR A 73 5.64 -13.00 0.74
N ALA A 74 5.08 -11.91 0.16
CA ALA A 74 5.76 -11.13 -0.87
C ALA A 74 7.08 -10.52 -0.39
N LEU A 75 7.13 -10.09 0.87
CA LEU A 75 8.25 -9.35 1.44
C LEU A 75 9.28 -10.25 2.16
N ASN A 76 8.89 -11.46 2.57
CA ASN A 76 9.81 -12.42 3.21
C ASN A 76 10.86 -13.03 2.26
N THR A 77 10.81 -12.71 0.98
CA THR A 77 11.81 -13.14 -0.01
C THR A 77 13.11 -12.32 0.04
N VAL A 78 13.15 -11.29 0.88
CA VAL A 78 14.36 -10.49 1.10
C VAL A 78 15.30 -11.25 2.02
N THR A 79 16.45 -11.67 1.50
CA THR A 79 17.44 -12.51 2.20
C THR A 79 18.20 -11.79 3.33
N ALA A 80 18.10 -10.47 3.40
CA ALA A 80 18.75 -9.64 4.40
C ALA A 80 17.73 -8.74 5.12
N PRO A 81 17.18 -9.18 6.29
CA PRO A 81 16.16 -8.43 7.02
C PRO A 81 16.54 -7.00 7.40
N GLU A 82 17.84 -6.73 7.61
CA GLU A 82 18.37 -5.38 7.86
C GLU A 82 18.30 -4.46 6.64
N GLN A 83 18.17 -5.02 5.44
CA GLN A 83 17.99 -4.30 4.18
C GLN A 83 16.50 -4.21 3.77
N ALA A 84 15.60 -4.83 4.53
CA ALA A 84 14.17 -4.76 4.25
C ALA A 84 13.67 -3.32 4.46
N LEU A 85 13.59 -2.58 3.36
CA LEU A 85 13.08 -1.21 3.34
C LEU A 85 11.55 -1.16 3.26
N VAL A 86 10.90 -2.27 2.92
CA VAL A 86 9.44 -2.38 2.82
C VAL A 86 8.95 -3.44 3.81
N SER A 87 7.93 -3.12 4.58
CA SER A 87 7.37 -4.01 5.60
C SER A 87 5.82 -3.93 5.60
N PRO A 88 5.12 -5.03 5.91
CA PRO A 88 3.69 -4.98 6.14
C PRO A 88 3.40 -4.37 7.51
N CYS A 89 2.26 -3.67 7.64
CA CYS A 89 1.79 -3.10 8.89
C CYS A 89 0.27 -3.26 8.97
N ASP A 90 -0.24 -3.89 10.00
CA ASP A 90 -1.68 -4.14 10.19
C ASP A 90 -2.33 -3.20 11.21
N ILE A 91 -1.79 -1.98 11.34
CA ILE A 91 -2.30 -0.94 12.25
C ILE A 91 -3.81 -0.70 12.12
N GLU A 92 -4.34 -0.73 10.90
CA GLU A 92 -5.76 -0.44 10.66
C GLU A 92 -6.67 -1.45 11.34
N ARG A 93 -6.25 -2.72 11.44
CA ARG A 93 -6.95 -3.70 12.26
C ARG A 93 -6.93 -3.33 13.75
N GLY A 94 -5.79 -2.83 14.23
CA GLY A 94 -5.63 -2.38 15.62
C GLY A 94 -6.48 -1.15 15.95
N LEU A 95 -6.69 -0.25 14.98
CA LEU A 95 -7.52 0.93 15.15
C LEU A 95 -9.02 0.62 15.11
N GLY A 96 -9.42 -0.46 14.43
CA GLY A 96 -10.81 -0.86 14.22
C GLY A 96 -11.66 0.16 13.46
N GLY A 97 -12.83 -0.26 12.98
CA GLY A 97 -13.74 0.57 12.20
C GLY A 97 -13.20 0.95 10.83
N PRO A 98 -13.78 1.95 10.15
CA PRO A 98 -13.40 2.30 8.79
C PRO A 98 -11.95 2.75 8.66
N SER A 99 -11.28 2.26 7.61
CA SER A 99 -9.88 2.52 7.26
C SER A 99 -9.69 3.94 6.69
N TYR A 100 -9.84 4.97 7.55
CA TYR A 100 -9.60 6.36 7.15
C TYR A 100 -8.13 6.74 7.32
N SER A 101 -7.50 7.23 6.26
CA SER A 101 -6.07 7.56 6.23
C SER A 101 -5.66 8.60 7.28
N PHE A 102 -6.55 9.58 7.61
CA PHE A 102 -6.25 10.55 8.66
C PHE A 102 -6.10 9.89 10.04
N ARG A 103 -6.93 8.88 10.39
CA ARG A 103 -6.81 8.14 11.66
C ARG A 103 -5.50 7.37 11.74
N THR A 104 -5.10 6.76 10.64
CA THR A 104 -3.83 6.05 10.54
C THR A 104 -2.66 7.02 10.70
N ALA A 105 -2.69 8.18 10.04
CA ALA A 105 -1.66 9.20 10.17
C ALA A 105 -1.58 9.76 11.60
N GLU A 106 -2.71 10.02 12.26
CA GLU A 106 -2.75 10.47 13.67
C GLU A 106 -2.11 9.44 14.60
N ALA A 107 -2.51 8.18 14.48
CA ALA A 107 -1.99 7.10 15.30
C ALA A 107 -0.47 6.90 15.11
N VAL A 108 0.00 7.03 13.88
CA VAL A 108 1.43 6.96 13.55
C VAL A 108 2.19 8.14 14.17
N ARG A 109 1.66 9.36 14.04
CA ARG A 109 2.27 10.56 14.65
C ARG A 109 2.30 10.49 16.18
N GLU A 110 1.28 9.94 16.79
CA GLU A 110 1.22 9.77 18.25
C GLU A 110 2.31 8.82 18.76
N VAL A 111 2.57 7.71 18.04
CA VAL A 111 3.50 6.67 18.50
C VAL A 111 4.93 6.93 18.05
N TRP A 112 5.12 7.34 16.79
CA TRP A 112 6.46 7.53 16.21
C TRP A 112 7.03 8.94 16.43
N GLY A 113 6.20 9.89 16.85
CA GLY A 113 6.58 11.28 17.12
C GLY A 113 6.47 12.19 15.91
N GLN A 114 6.58 13.50 16.18
CA GLN A 114 6.49 14.55 15.18
C GLN A 114 7.84 14.82 14.48
N ASP A 115 8.92 14.30 15.02
CA ASP A 115 10.29 14.49 14.53
C ASP A 115 10.64 13.61 13.32
N LYS A 116 9.77 12.65 12.98
CA LYS A 116 9.92 11.81 11.79
C LYS A 116 9.33 12.49 10.56
N TRP A 117 10.04 12.43 9.45
CA TRP A 117 9.45 12.82 8.17
C TRP A 117 8.51 11.70 7.70
N LEU A 118 7.21 12.04 7.57
CA LEU A 118 6.15 11.09 7.25
C LEU A 118 5.51 11.43 5.91
N ALA A 119 5.52 10.49 4.98
CA ALA A 119 4.83 10.61 3.71
C ALA A 119 3.76 9.54 3.51
N PHE A 120 2.81 9.82 2.61
CA PHE A 120 1.88 8.82 2.08
C PHE A 120 2.12 8.63 0.59
N ILE A 121 2.14 7.36 0.15
CA ILE A 121 2.25 6.99 -1.27
C ILE A 121 0.84 6.81 -1.83
N LEU A 122 0.53 7.55 -2.89
CA LEU A 122 -0.77 7.57 -3.56
C LEU A 122 -0.59 7.28 -5.05
N GLY A 123 -1.54 6.56 -5.65
CA GLY A 123 -1.68 6.53 -7.10
C GLY A 123 -2.41 7.78 -7.61
N THR A 124 -2.28 8.10 -8.90
CA THR A 124 -2.99 9.23 -9.53
C THR A 124 -4.51 9.14 -9.37
N ASP A 125 -5.08 7.93 -9.38
CA ASP A 125 -6.52 7.71 -9.17
C ASP A 125 -6.93 8.19 -7.76
N SER A 126 -6.17 7.79 -6.73
CA SER A 126 -6.41 8.20 -5.33
C SER A 126 -6.18 9.69 -5.12
N LEU A 127 -5.19 10.27 -5.83
CA LEU A 127 -4.94 11.70 -5.78
C LEU A 127 -6.11 12.51 -6.38
N ALA A 128 -6.67 12.07 -7.50
CA ALA A 128 -7.82 12.73 -8.14
C ALA A 128 -9.07 12.71 -7.23
N GLU A 129 -9.23 11.65 -6.43
CA GLU A 129 -10.33 11.48 -5.48
C GLU A 129 -10.02 12.00 -4.07
N LEU A 130 -8.86 12.62 -3.84
CA LEU A 130 -8.39 13.01 -2.50
C LEU A 130 -9.38 13.92 -1.77
N HIS A 131 -10.09 14.80 -2.49
CA HIS A 131 -11.12 15.70 -1.94
C HIS A 131 -12.32 14.97 -1.33
N THR A 132 -12.54 13.69 -1.68
CA THR A 132 -13.62 12.86 -1.11
C THR A 132 -13.20 12.17 0.19
N TRP A 133 -11.93 12.24 0.56
CA TRP A 133 -11.43 11.57 1.74
C TRP A 133 -11.92 12.24 3.02
N ARG A 134 -12.29 11.42 3.99
CA ARG A 134 -12.73 11.91 5.30
C ARG A 134 -11.63 12.69 5.98
N ASN A 135 -11.93 13.92 6.45
CA ASN A 135 -11.00 14.83 7.11
C ASN A 135 -9.69 15.03 6.32
N VAL A 136 -9.81 15.29 5.01
CA VAL A 136 -8.67 15.41 4.10
C VAL A 136 -7.66 16.48 4.53
N GLU A 137 -8.11 17.65 4.99
CA GLU A 137 -7.22 18.72 5.45
C GLU A 137 -6.35 18.22 6.62
N ARG A 138 -6.97 17.53 7.58
CA ARG A 138 -6.25 16.96 8.71
C ARG A 138 -5.25 15.89 8.26
N PHE A 139 -5.61 15.06 7.28
CA PHE A 139 -4.70 14.08 6.68
C PHE A 139 -3.49 14.77 6.05
N VAL A 140 -3.71 15.82 5.27
CA VAL A 140 -2.65 16.59 4.61
C VAL A 140 -1.74 17.28 5.63
N GLU A 141 -2.30 17.86 6.71
CA GLU A 141 -1.52 18.46 7.79
C GLU A 141 -0.54 17.47 8.44
N LEU A 142 -0.99 16.24 8.68
CA LEU A 142 -0.21 15.18 9.33
C LEU A 142 0.93 14.64 8.45
N CYS A 143 0.86 14.83 7.14
CA CYS A 143 1.86 14.37 6.19
C CYS A 143 2.86 15.47 5.86
N ASP A 144 4.15 15.16 5.82
CA ASP A 144 5.18 16.07 5.30
C ASP A 144 5.19 16.07 3.77
N ALA A 145 4.82 14.94 3.15
CA ALA A 145 4.68 14.83 1.69
C ALA A 145 3.64 13.79 1.27
N LEU A 146 3.14 13.96 0.05
CA LEU A 146 2.32 12.98 -0.67
C LEU A 146 3.11 12.51 -1.89
N LEU A 147 3.54 11.26 -1.88
CA LEU A 147 4.34 10.66 -2.93
C LEU A 147 3.42 10.11 -4.00
N VAL A 148 3.47 10.68 -5.20
CA VAL A 148 2.52 10.38 -6.27
C VAL A 148 3.13 9.42 -7.29
N ALA A 149 2.58 8.22 -7.35
CA ALA A 149 2.90 7.24 -8.38
C ALA A 149 2.01 7.47 -9.60
N THR A 150 2.61 7.78 -10.73
CA THR A 150 1.88 8.01 -11.97
C THR A 150 1.63 6.72 -12.73
N ARG A 151 0.57 6.72 -13.54
CA ARG A 151 0.29 5.67 -14.52
C ARG A 151 0.25 6.27 -15.91
N PRO A 152 0.70 5.54 -16.95
CA PRO A 152 0.61 6.00 -18.33
C PRO A 152 -0.80 6.49 -18.67
N GLY A 153 -0.91 7.70 -19.23
CA GLY A 153 -2.18 8.27 -19.67
C GLY A 153 -3.07 8.86 -18.57
N HIS A 154 -2.62 8.88 -17.31
CA HIS A 154 -3.36 9.50 -16.20
C HIS A 154 -2.64 10.76 -15.71
N PRO A 155 -3.15 11.97 -16.01
CA PRO A 155 -2.54 13.20 -15.51
C PRO A 155 -2.65 13.30 -13.99
N SER A 156 -1.61 13.83 -13.36
CA SER A 156 -1.58 14.09 -11.91
C SER A 156 -2.37 15.37 -11.63
N HIS A 157 -3.68 15.24 -11.39
CA HIS A 157 -4.52 16.34 -10.94
C HIS A 157 -4.81 16.20 -9.44
N CYS A 158 -4.51 17.25 -8.66
CA CYS A 158 -4.85 17.32 -7.24
C CYS A 158 -5.94 18.37 -7.01
N PRO A 159 -7.15 17.97 -6.64
CA PRO A 159 -8.25 18.89 -6.36
C PRO A 159 -8.13 19.59 -4.99
N VAL A 160 -7.26 19.09 -4.09
CA VAL A 160 -7.05 19.64 -2.74
C VAL A 160 -5.90 20.64 -2.77
N GLU A 161 -6.18 21.91 -2.53
CA GLU A 161 -5.20 22.98 -2.66
C GLU A 161 -4.06 22.85 -1.64
N SER A 162 -4.38 22.60 -0.38
CA SER A 162 -3.40 22.41 0.70
C SER A 162 -2.42 21.24 0.46
N ALA A 163 -2.79 20.30 -0.38
CA ALA A 163 -1.95 19.15 -0.72
C ALA A 163 -0.92 19.45 -1.82
N ARG A 164 -1.16 20.46 -2.67
CA ARG A 164 -0.38 20.69 -3.91
C ARG A 164 1.10 20.90 -3.66
N GLU A 165 1.45 21.68 -2.63
CA GLU A 165 2.85 21.96 -2.26
C GLU A 165 3.58 20.74 -1.65
N LYS A 166 2.83 19.71 -1.23
CA LYS A 166 3.37 18.48 -0.64
C LYS A 166 3.54 17.34 -1.65
N LEU A 167 3.18 17.54 -2.92
CA LEU A 167 3.25 16.51 -3.93
C LEU A 167 4.69 16.26 -4.39
N ILE A 168 5.13 15.03 -4.32
CA ILE A 168 6.42 14.59 -4.87
C ILE A 168 6.15 13.43 -5.84
N PRO A 169 6.41 13.59 -7.16
CA PRO A 169 6.28 12.47 -8.09
C PRO A 169 7.37 11.43 -7.83
N VAL A 170 6.95 10.17 -7.69
CA VAL A 170 7.87 9.04 -7.45
C VAL A 170 7.97 8.09 -8.64
N GLY A 171 7.70 8.60 -9.82
CA GLY A 171 7.85 7.88 -11.07
C GLY A 171 6.59 7.17 -11.53
N GLU A 172 6.73 6.48 -12.64
CA GLU A 172 5.67 5.80 -13.36
C GLU A 172 5.82 4.29 -13.21
N VAL A 173 4.69 3.59 -13.08
CA VAL A 173 4.70 2.11 -13.19
C VAL A 173 4.81 1.75 -14.66
N PRO A 174 5.93 1.16 -15.12
CA PRO A 174 6.21 0.99 -16.55
C PRO A 174 5.36 -0.11 -17.22
N PHE A 175 4.39 -0.66 -16.51
CA PHE A 175 3.55 -1.75 -17.01
C PHE A 175 2.13 -1.70 -16.42
N ALA A 176 1.16 -2.10 -17.23
CA ALA A 176 -0.26 -2.07 -16.86
C ALA A 176 -0.65 -3.29 -16.03
N VAL A 177 -0.36 -3.28 -14.72
CA VAL A 177 -0.79 -4.28 -13.75
C VAL A 177 -1.76 -3.67 -12.74
N SER A 178 -2.78 -4.44 -12.34
CA SER A 178 -3.68 -4.07 -11.23
C SER A 178 -4.26 -5.32 -10.57
N SER A 179 -4.64 -5.21 -9.30
CA SER A 179 -5.30 -6.31 -8.57
C SER A 179 -6.57 -6.78 -9.29
N THR A 180 -7.34 -5.87 -9.88
CA THR A 180 -8.55 -6.20 -10.65
C THR A 180 -8.21 -7.06 -11.87
N LYS A 181 -7.23 -6.67 -12.68
CA LYS A 181 -6.75 -7.47 -13.81
C LYS A 181 -6.29 -8.86 -13.38
N ILE A 182 -5.58 -8.96 -12.26
CA ILE A 182 -5.11 -10.23 -11.72
C ILE A 182 -6.29 -11.14 -11.35
N ARG A 183 -7.28 -10.60 -10.63
CA ARG A 183 -8.48 -11.36 -10.26
C ARG A 183 -9.30 -11.82 -11.47
N GLU A 184 -9.44 -10.97 -12.47
CA GLU A 184 -10.13 -11.32 -13.73
C GLU A 184 -9.39 -12.43 -14.49
N ARG A 185 -8.06 -12.40 -14.54
CA ARG A 185 -7.26 -13.46 -15.15
C ARG A 185 -7.46 -14.79 -14.44
N LEU A 186 -7.40 -14.78 -13.10
CA LEU A 186 -7.63 -15.97 -12.27
C LEU A 186 -9.01 -16.57 -12.49
N LYS A 187 -10.08 -15.73 -12.55
CA LYS A 187 -11.44 -16.19 -12.86
C LYS A 187 -11.55 -16.89 -14.22
N ARG A 188 -10.70 -16.50 -15.18
CA ARG A 188 -10.66 -17.07 -16.55
C ARG A 188 -9.65 -18.22 -16.69
N GLY A 189 -8.99 -18.64 -15.62
CA GLY A 189 -7.95 -19.67 -15.65
C GLY A 189 -6.64 -19.23 -16.31
N TYR A 190 -6.40 -17.94 -16.48
CA TYR A 190 -5.17 -17.43 -17.08
C TYR A 190 -4.03 -17.29 -16.05
N PRO A 191 -2.78 -17.56 -16.43
CA PRO A 191 -1.64 -17.44 -15.55
C PRO A 191 -1.43 -15.97 -15.12
N ILE A 192 -0.96 -15.80 -13.88
CA ILE A 192 -0.59 -14.51 -13.28
C ILE A 192 0.90 -14.39 -12.98
N ARG A 193 1.69 -15.36 -13.46
CA ARG A 193 3.14 -15.36 -13.33
C ARG A 193 3.73 -14.05 -13.84
N TYR A 194 4.69 -13.49 -13.12
CA TYR A 194 5.29 -12.18 -13.35
C TYR A 194 4.40 -10.95 -13.08
N MET A 195 3.14 -11.14 -12.69
CA MET A 195 2.26 -10.05 -12.23
C MET A 195 2.31 -9.91 -10.71
N VAL A 196 2.60 -11.00 -10.01
CA VAL A 196 2.78 -11.08 -8.55
C VAL A 196 4.11 -11.78 -8.24
N PRO A 197 4.70 -11.59 -7.05
CA PRO A 197 5.79 -12.44 -6.59
C PRO A 197 5.40 -13.92 -6.61
N GLY A 198 6.34 -14.82 -6.95
CA GLY A 198 6.06 -16.26 -7.04
C GLY A 198 5.47 -16.85 -5.75
N SER A 199 5.95 -16.39 -4.59
CA SER A 199 5.41 -16.77 -3.28
C SER A 199 3.95 -16.37 -3.06
N VAL A 200 3.50 -15.26 -3.68
CA VAL A 200 2.09 -14.83 -3.66
C VAL A 200 1.26 -15.69 -4.60
N GLU A 201 1.76 -15.99 -5.80
CA GLU A 201 1.11 -16.91 -6.75
C GLU A 201 0.87 -18.28 -6.09
N ASP A 202 1.89 -18.85 -5.44
CA ASP A 202 1.80 -20.12 -4.72
C ASP A 202 0.78 -20.05 -3.56
N TYR A 203 0.73 -18.91 -2.85
CA TYR A 203 -0.25 -18.73 -1.78
C TYR A 203 -1.68 -18.70 -2.31
N ILE A 204 -1.93 -17.93 -3.38
CA ILE A 204 -3.24 -17.83 -4.05
C ILE A 204 -3.70 -19.23 -4.49
N GLN A 205 -2.82 -19.99 -5.12
CA GLN A 205 -3.13 -21.34 -5.62
C GLN A 205 -3.46 -22.31 -4.46
N ARG A 206 -2.63 -22.37 -3.42
CA ARG A 206 -2.83 -23.25 -2.26
C ARG A 206 -4.13 -22.95 -1.51
N LYS A 207 -4.53 -21.67 -1.45
CA LYS A 207 -5.73 -21.23 -0.75
C LYS A 207 -6.98 -21.24 -1.62
N GLY A 208 -6.86 -21.46 -2.93
CA GLY A 208 -7.97 -21.34 -3.87
C GLY A 208 -8.58 -19.94 -3.91
N LEU A 209 -7.79 -18.88 -3.66
CA LEU A 209 -8.30 -17.52 -3.67
C LEU A 209 -8.65 -17.09 -5.10
N TYR A 210 -9.69 -16.26 -5.21
CA TYR A 210 -10.16 -15.71 -6.49
C TYR A 210 -10.68 -16.77 -7.47
N ALA A 211 -11.33 -17.82 -6.97
CA ALA A 211 -11.67 -19.06 -7.65
C ALA A 211 -12.26 -18.91 -9.07
N GLY A 212 -11.80 -19.73 -9.95
CA GLY A 212 -11.90 -20.00 -11.36
C GLY A 212 -10.72 -20.83 -11.85
N TYR A 213 -9.64 -20.85 -11.07
CA TYR A 213 -8.39 -21.54 -11.44
C TYR A 213 -8.43 -23.00 -11.05
N HIS A 214 -9.08 -23.83 -11.85
CA HIS A 214 -8.82 -25.26 -11.90
C HIS A 214 -7.70 -25.50 -12.92
N ARG A 215 -6.48 -25.78 -12.46
CA ARG A 215 -5.52 -26.47 -13.30
C ARG A 215 -6.10 -27.87 -13.54
N GLU A 216 -6.70 -28.09 -14.69
CA GLU A 216 -6.74 -29.44 -15.24
C GLU A 216 -5.28 -29.86 -15.45
N ARG A 217 -4.94 -30.99 -14.85
CA ARG A 217 -3.63 -31.64 -14.93
C ARG A 217 -3.43 -32.25 -16.31
#